data_9f1520ecfc879774691747523380a921
#
_entry.id   9f1520ecfc879774691747523380a921
#
_cell.length_a   1.000
_cell.length_b   1.000
_cell.length_c   1.000
_cell.angle_alpha   90.00
_cell.angle_beta   90.00
_cell.angle_gamma   90.00
#
_symmetry.space_group_name_H-M   'P 1'
#
loop_
_entity.id
_entity.type
_entity.pdbx_description
1 polymer ?
#
loop_
_entity_poly.entity_id
_entity_poly.type
_entity_poly.pdbx_seq_one_letter_code
_entity_poly.pdbx_strand_id
1 'polypeptide(L)'
;MTNKPLFSQLALGLLLATATPALAQTVPNTTPAPKTQAEKGTGIASAGKVIPVAEYYEGGQVAMYEFIGKELKYPLMAKRNRIQGQCIVSFTLNPDGTMQGVKLVKQLGGGTGEEALRIVHLLKFKKPEYPILTSLPISFKLTQTASNATEGQ
;
A
#
# COMPACT_ATOMS: atom_id res chain seq x y z
N MET A 1 29.47 32.46 34.49
CA MET A 1 29.63 31.56 35.65
C MET A 1 29.66 30.14 35.11
N THR A 2 30.79 29.76 34.86
CA THR A 2 31.59 28.54 34.83
C THR A 2 31.05 27.41 35.70
N ASN A 3 30.88 26.20 35.15
CA ASN A 3 31.43 24.99 35.77
C ASN A 3 31.34 23.79 34.81
N LYS A 4 32.50 23.41 34.29
CA LYS A 4 32.85 22.04 33.91
C LYS A 4 33.38 21.33 35.13
N PRO A 5 33.29 20.01 35.22
CA PRO A 5 34.45 19.22 35.61
C PRO A 5 34.82 18.16 34.58
N LEU A 6 36.07 18.17 34.23
CA LEU A 6 36.88 17.08 33.72
C LEU A 6 37.03 16.02 34.82
N PHE A 7 36.86 14.76 34.48
CA PHE A 7 37.53 13.65 35.17
C PHE A 7 38.14 12.70 34.14
N SER A 8 39.43 12.83 34.07
CA SER A 8 40.41 11.88 33.55
C SER A 8 40.60 10.81 34.62
N GLN A 9 40.57 9.53 34.25
CA GLN A 9 41.39 8.49 34.91
C GLN A 9 41.64 7.36 33.92
N LEU A 10 42.89 7.22 33.59
CA LEU A 10 43.57 6.05 33.03
C LEU A 10 43.44 4.87 34.00
N ALA A 11 43.19 3.66 33.53
CA ALA A 11 43.65 2.42 34.09
C ALA A 11 43.95 1.42 32.99
N LEU A 12 45.21 1.20 32.86
CA LEU A 12 45.98 0.21 32.12
C LEU A 12 45.83 -1.15 32.83
N GLY A 13 45.47 -2.23 32.11
CA GLY A 13 45.45 -3.60 32.67
C GLY A 13 45.37 -4.64 31.54
N LEU A 14 46.44 -5.03 31.12
CA LEU A 14 47.18 -6.17 30.64
C LEU A 14 46.50 -7.55 30.69
N LEU A 15 46.44 -8.20 29.51
CA LEU A 15 46.73 -9.61 29.18
C LEU A 15 45.80 -10.73 29.74
N LEU A 16 45.10 -11.48 28.91
CA LEU A 16 45.40 -12.90 28.65
C LEU A 16 44.53 -13.43 27.45
N ALA A 17 45.24 -13.96 26.47
CA ALA A 17 44.69 -14.70 25.37
C ALA A 17 44.23 -16.08 25.86
N THR A 18 42.97 -16.47 25.57
CA THR A 18 42.58 -17.86 25.48
C THR A 18 41.71 -18.03 24.24
N ALA A 19 42.27 -18.69 23.26
CA ALA A 19 41.57 -19.21 22.10
C ALA A 19 40.67 -20.36 22.53
N THR A 20 39.39 -20.26 22.20
CA THR A 20 38.48 -21.39 22.22
C THR A 20 37.76 -21.52 20.86
N PRO A 21 37.62 -22.76 20.35
CA PRO A 21 37.20 -23.00 18.96
C PRO A 21 35.72 -22.85 18.76
N ALA A 22 35.41 -22.43 17.55
CA ALA A 22 34.07 -22.34 16.98
C ALA A 22 33.27 -23.64 17.13
N LEU A 23 32.11 -23.56 17.77
CA LEU A 23 31.02 -24.49 17.56
C LEU A 23 29.93 -23.73 16.81
N ALA A 24 29.85 -24.03 15.53
CA ALA A 24 28.76 -23.61 14.66
C ALA A 24 27.46 -24.22 15.20
N GLN A 25 26.64 -23.39 15.83
CA GLN A 25 25.25 -23.76 16.07
C GLN A 25 24.40 -23.27 14.92
N THR A 26 24.14 -24.22 14.02
CA THR A 26 23.07 -24.12 13.04
C THR A 26 21.74 -24.12 13.78
N VAL A 27 21.12 -22.97 13.92
CA VAL A 27 19.72 -22.83 14.37
C VAL A 27 18.82 -23.07 13.16
N PRO A 28 18.00 -24.13 13.16
CA PRO A 28 16.97 -24.24 12.14
C PRO A 28 15.88 -23.20 12.46
N ASN A 29 15.80 -22.19 11.61
CA ASN A 29 14.72 -21.21 11.61
C ASN A 29 13.44 -21.89 11.09
N THR A 30 12.73 -22.56 12.00
CA THR A 30 11.38 -23.09 11.71
C THR A 30 10.38 -22.03 12.14
N THR A 31 10.08 -21.11 11.24
CA THR A 31 8.89 -20.27 11.32
C THR A 31 7.71 -21.12 10.86
N PRO A 32 6.72 -21.41 11.71
CA PRO A 32 5.51 -22.05 11.25
C PRO A 32 4.71 -21.06 10.42
N ALA A 33 4.56 -21.35 9.14
CA ALA A 33 3.64 -20.65 8.26
C ALA A 33 2.20 -20.81 8.79
N PRO A 34 1.40 -19.73 8.84
CA PRO A 34 -0.01 -19.86 9.13
C PRO A 34 -0.69 -20.57 7.97
N LYS A 35 -1.33 -21.69 8.28
CA LYS A 35 -2.16 -22.47 7.36
C LYS A 35 -3.33 -21.60 6.90
N THR A 36 -3.28 -21.15 5.67
CA THR A 36 -4.40 -20.55 4.97
C THR A 36 -5.45 -21.65 4.73
N GLN A 37 -6.57 -21.55 5.42
CA GLN A 37 -7.76 -22.28 5.04
C GLN A 37 -8.31 -21.68 3.76
N ALA A 38 -8.29 -22.46 2.70
CA ALA A 38 -8.93 -22.14 1.45
C ALA A 38 -10.45 -22.27 1.63
N GLU A 39 -11.16 -21.16 1.67
CA GLU A 39 -12.59 -21.16 1.40
C GLU A 39 -12.84 -20.80 -0.05
N LYS A 40 -13.50 -21.75 -0.69
CA LYS A 40 -13.92 -21.84 -2.08
C LYS A 40 -15.08 -20.86 -2.29
N GLY A 41 -14.80 -19.75 -2.94
CA GLY A 41 -15.81 -18.78 -3.40
C GLY A 41 -15.53 -18.38 -4.85
N THR A 42 -16.42 -18.78 -5.69
CA THR A 42 -16.48 -18.64 -7.14
C THR A 42 -16.36 -17.20 -7.64
N GLY A 43 -15.47 -16.98 -8.57
CA GLY A 43 -15.68 -16.05 -9.69
C GLY A 43 -15.03 -14.68 -9.61
N ILE A 44 -14.17 -14.44 -10.59
CA ILE A 44 -13.66 -13.20 -11.15
C ILE A 44 -12.37 -12.63 -10.52
N ALA A 45 -11.31 -13.09 -11.13
CA ALA A 45 -9.98 -12.54 -11.31
C ALA A 45 -9.71 -11.13 -10.74
N SER A 46 -9.34 -11.10 -9.52
CA SER A 46 -8.21 -10.40 -8.95
C SER A 46 -8.01 -11.00 -7.57
N ALA A 47 -7.19 -12.04 -7.47
CA ALA A 47 -6.73 -12.54 -6.18
C ALA A 47 -5.88 -11.43 -5.54
N GLY A 48 -6.54 -10.33 -5.21
CA GLY A 48 -6.03 -9.12 -4.65
C GLY A 48 -6.26 -9.16 -3.15
N LYS A 49 -5.17 -9.09 -2.44
CA LYS A 49 -5.06 -8.65 -1.07
C LYS A 49 -6.34 -8.00 -0.57
N VAL A 50 -6.98 -8.59 0.42
CA VAL A 50 -8.13 -8.00 1.11
C VAL A 50 -7.72 -6.62 1.62
N ILE A 51 -8.46 -5.60 1.24
CA ILE A 51 -8.22 -4.23 1.67
C ILE A 51 -9.09 -3.98 2.91
N PRO A 52 -8.49 -3.79 4.09
CA PRO A 52 -9.25 -3.71 5.34
C PRO A 52 -10.34 -2.65 5.33
N VAL A 53 -10.11 -1.52 4.65
CA VAL A 53 -11.08 -0.43 4.58
C VAL A 53 -12.28 -0.74 3.67
N ALA A 54 -12.16 -1.72 2.80
CA ALA A 54 -13.23 -2.07 1.86
C ALA A 54 -14.49 -2.63 2.53
N GLU A 55 -14.35 -3.20 3.73
CA GLU A 55 -15.48 -3.68 4.53
C GLU A 55 -16.37 -2.52 5.01
N TYR A 56 -15.79 -1.34 5.15
CA TYR A 56 -16.49 -0.12 5.56
C TYR A 56 -17.08 0.67 4.38
N TYR A 57 -16.87 0.21 3.14
CA TYR A 57 -17.54 0.79 1.98
C TYR A 57 -18.91 0.14 1.80
N GLU A 58 -19.91 0.95 1.43
CA GLU A 58 -21.25 0.42 1.15
C GLU A 58 -21.22 -0.50 -0.08
N GLY A 59 -21.62 -1.75 0.11
CA GLY A 59 -21.50 -2.79 -0.92
C GLY A 59 -20.14 -3.49 -0.95
N GLY A 60 -19.23 -3.17 -0.01
CA GLY A 60 -17.95 -3.85 0.14
C GLY A 60 -16.93 -3.55 -0.96
N GLN A 61 -15.91 -4.41 -1.06
CA GLN A 61 -14.78 -4.21 -1.98
C GLN A 61 -15.19 -4.15 -3.44
N VAL A 62 -16.15 -4.94 -3.86
CA VAL A 62 -16.61 -4.99 -5.26
C VAL A 62 -17.24 -3.65 -5.66
N ALA A 63 -18.22 -3.18 -4.87
CA ALA A 63 -18.88 -1.90 -5.12
C ALA A 63 -17.93 -0.71 -5.08
N MET A 64 -16.93 -0.74 -4.17
CA MET A 64 -15.89 0.27 -4.10
C MET A 64 -15.08 0.34 -5.40
N TYR A 65 -14.64 -0.80 -5.94
CA TYR A 65 -13.88 -0.82 -7.19
C TYR A 65 -14.73 -0.52 -8.42
N GLU A 66 -16.01 -0.87 -8.42
CA GLU A 66 -16.94 -0.44 -9.46
C GLU A 66 -17.11 1.07 -9.47
N PHE A 67 -17.28 1.68 -8.30
CA PHE A 67 -17.33 3.14 -8.17
C PHE A 67 -16.03 3.80 -8.66
N ILE A 68 -14.88 3.28 -8.23
CA ILE A 68 -13.57 3.76 -8.71
C ILE A 68 -13.50 3.68 -10.23
N GLY A 69 -13.91 2.56 -10.82
CA GLY A 69 -13.89 2.37 -12.28
C GLY A 69 -14.81 3.32 -13.04
N LYS A 70 -15.98 3.66 -12.48
CA LYS A 70 -16.92 4.62 -13.07
C LYS A 70 -16.42 6.07 -12.99
N GLU A 71 -15.80 6.44 -11.87
CA GLU A 71 -15.33 7.80 -11.62
C GLU A 71 -13.93 8.07 -12.17
N LEU A 72 -13.18 7.03 -12.56
CA LEU A 72 -11.82 7.13 -13.04
C LEU A 72 -11.76 7.87 -14.37
N LYS A 73 -11.15 9.05 -14.36
CA LYS A 73 -10.83 9.80 -15.57
C LYS A 73 -9.37 9.57 -15.95
N TYR A 74 -9.17 8.97 -17.11
CA TYR A 74 -7.81 8.72 -17.56
C TYR A 74 -7.15 10.03 -18.02
N PRO A 75 -6.04 10.47 -17.38
CA PRO A 75 -5.39 11.72 -17.75
C PRO A 75 -4.86 11.67 -19.19
N LEU A 76 -5.03 12.77 -19.94
CA LEU A 76 -4.64 12.83 -21.36
C LEU A 76 -3.15 12.55 -21.56
N MET A 77 -2.29 13.05 -20.69
CA MET A 77 -0.84 12.81 -20.78
C MET A 77 -0.51 11.35 -20.55
N ALA A 78 -1.15 10.71 -19.56
CA ALA A 78 -0.98 9.29 -19.32
C ALA A 78 -1.49 8.45 -20.51
N LYS A 79 -2.61 8.84 -21.12
CA LYS A 79 -3.16 8.18 -22.30
C LYS A 79 -2.24 8.29 -23.51
N ARG A 80 -1.71 9.49 -23.81
CA ARG A 80 -0.77 9.74 -24.91
C ARG A 80 0.53 8.94 -24.75
N ASN A 81 1.04 8.89 -23.53
CA ASN A 81 2.28 8.18 -23.20
C ASN A 81 2.07 6.69 -22.91
N ARG A 82 0.84 6.18 -23.06
CA ARG A 82 0.48 4.78 -22.79
C ARG A 82 0.88 4.30 -21.39
N ILE A 83 0.83 5.19 -20.40
CA ILE A 83 1.19 4.89 -19.01
C ILE A 83 0.09 4.05 -18.39
N GLN A 84 0.37 2.81 -18.03
CA GLN A 84 -0.54 1.87 -17.41
C GLN A 84 0.08 1.29 -16.13
N GLY A 85 -0.73 0.81 -15.21
CA GLY A 85 -0.28 0.19 -13.97
C GLY A 85 -1.16 0.52 -12.78
N GLN A 86 -0.58 0.50 -11.58
CA GLN A 86 -1.29 0.79 -10.35
C GLN A 86 -0.64 1.96 -9.61
N CYS A 87 -1.46 2.95 -9.27
CA CYS A 87 -1.14 3.96 -8.25
C CYS A 87 -1.55 3.42 -6.88
N ILE A 88 -0.79 3.72 -5.84
CA ILE A 88 -1.10 3.32 -4.47
C ILE A 88 -1.26 4.58 -3.63
N VAL A 89 -2.43 4.73 -3.03
CA VAL A 89 -2.74 5.83 -2.11
C VAL A 89 -2.89 5.25 -0.70
N SER A 90 -2.17 5.79 0.26
CA SER A 90 -2.27 5.43 1.67
C SER A 90 -3.04 6.51 2.43
N PHE A 91 -3.88 6.09 3.37
CA PHE A 91 -4.61 6.98 4.27
C PHE A 91 -5.03 6.23 5.54
N THR A 92 -5.42 6.99 6.55
CA THR A 92 -6.04 6.45 7.77
C THR A 92 -7.53 6.80 7.76
N LEU A 93 -8.38 5.78 7.86
CA LEU A 93 -9.81 5.96 8.09
C LEU A 93 -10.07 6.06 9.59
N ASN A 94 -10.59 7.19 10.03
CA ASN A 94 -10.89 7.46 11.44
C ASN A 94 -12.26 6.92 11.86
N PRO A 95 -12.51 6.78 13.19
CA PRO A 95 -13.81 6.33 13.73
C PRO A 95 -14.98 7.28 13.43
N ASP A 96 -14.72 8.49 13.02
CA ASP A 96 -15.75 9.44 12.57
C ASP A 96 -16.14 9.26 11.09
N GLY A 97 -15.45 8.37 10.36
CA GLY A 97 -15.63 8.14 8.93
C GLY A 97 -14.83 9.08 8.04
N THR A 98 -13.98 9.93 8.63
CA THR A 98 -13.10 10.83 7.86
C THR A 98 -11.79 10.13 7.46
N MET A 99 -11.21 10.57 6.35
CA MET A 99 -9.89 10.12 5.93
C MET A 99 -8.83 11.14 6.30
N GLN A 100 -7.76 10.69 6.95
CA GLN A 100 -6.64 11.51 7.35
C GLN A 100 -5.33 11.01 6.75
N GLY A 101 -4.39 11.92 6.51
CA GLY A 101 -3.06 11.57 6.02
C GLY A 101 -3.06 10.94 4.61
N VAL A 102 -3.99 11.37 3.75
CA VAL A 102 -4.07 10.88 2.37
C VAL A 102 -2.80 11.25 1.62
N LYS A 103 -2.05 10.25 1.20
CA LYS A 103 -0.78 10.44 0.48
C LYS A 103 -0.57 9.41 -0.61
N LEU A 104 0.09 9.83 -1.67
CA LEU A 104 0.47 8.97 -2.78
C LEU A 104 1.76 8.23 -2.41
N VAL A 105 1.68 6.88 -2.35
CA VAL A 105 2.82 6.00 -2.06
C VAL A 105 3.51 5.56 -3.34
N LYS A 106 2.72 5.29 -4.37
CA LYS A 106 3.22 4.91 -5.69
C LYS A 106 2.45 5.63 -6.77
N GLN A 107 3.16 6.29 -7.68
CA GLN A 107 2.59 6.94 -8.85
C GLN A 107 3.22 6.41 -10.15
N LEU A 108 2.51 6.61 -11.25
CA LEU A 108 2.96 6.19 -12.58
C LEU A 108 3.39 7.38 -13.44
N GLY A 109 3.07 8.60 -13.01
CA GLY A 109 3.27 9.82 -13.80
C GLY A 109 2.09 10.16 -14.72
N GLY A 110 2.25 11.21 -15.56
CA GLY A 110 1.22 11.64 -16.51
C GLY A 110 -0.10 12.11 -15.88
N GLY A 111 -0.12 12.55 -14.61
CA GLY A 111 -1.32 13.00 -13.90
C GLY A 111 -2.12 11.88 -13.21
N THR A 112 -1.66 10.62 -13.29
CA THR A 112 -2.38 9.48 -12.69
C THR A 112 -2.41 9.55 -11.16
N GLY A 113 -1.38 10.12 -10.52
CA GLY A 113 -1.35 10.28 -9.07
C GLY A 113 -2.38 11.26 -8.57
N GLU A 114 -2.54 12.40 -9.25
CA GLU A 114 -3.52 13.43 -8.92
C GLU A 114 -4.95 12.89 -9.08
N GLU A 115 -5.19 12.16 -10.17
CA GLU A 115 -6.48 11.51 -10.39
C GLU A 115 -6.78 10.45 -9.32
N ALA A 116 -5.78 9.65 -8.93
CA ALA A 116 -5.93 8.68 -7.86
C ALA A 116 -6.29 9.34 -6.52
N LEU A 117 -5.66 10.44 -6.17
CA LEU A 117 -6.00 11.23 -4.98
C LEU A 117 -7.42 11.79 -5.06
N ARG A 118 -7.82 12.34 -6.22
CA ARG A 118 -9.18 12.86 -6.44
C ARG A 118 -10.23 11.77 -6.18
N ILE A 119 -10.02 10.58 -6.72
CA ILE A 119 -10.95 9.46 -6.55
C ILE A 119 -11.04 9.04 -5.08
N VAL A 120 -9.91 8.91 -4.39
CA VAL A 120 -9.92 8.55 -2.96
C VAL A 120 -10.73 9.55 -2.15
N HIS A 121 -10.64 10.84 -2.44
CA HIS A 121 -11.44 11.87 -1.75
C HIS A 121 -12.95 11.79 -2.05
N LEU A 122 -13.37 11.12 -3.11
CA LEU A 122 -14.79 10.90 -3.42
C LEU A 122 -15.38 9.69 -2.68
N LEU A 123 -14.52 8.78 -2.19
CA LEU A 123 -14.97 7.61 -1.46
C LEU A 123 -15.56 8.00 -0.11
N LYS A 124 -16.67 7.37 0.23
CA LYS A 124 -17.34 7.55 1.53
C LYS A 124 -17.36 6.21 2.25
N PHE A 125 -16.83 6.19 3.45
CA PHE A 125 -16.77 5.00 4.28
C PHE A 125 -17.70 5.11 5.48
N LYS A 126 -18.18 3.98 5.95
CA LYS A 126 -18.85 3.86 7.24
C LYS A 126 -17.82 4.07 8.35
N LYS A 127 -18.31 4.40 9.53
CA LYS A 127 -17.49 4.65 10.72
C LYS A 127 -16.91 3.34 11.25
N PRO A 128 -15.59 3.14 11.29
CA PRO A 128 -14.98 2.00 11.95
C PRO A 128 -14.93 2.23 13.47
N GLU A 129 -14.74 1.16 14.25
CA GLU A 129 -14.58 1.26 15.69
C GLU A 129 -13.24 1.86 16.11
N TYR A 130 -12.21 1.69 15.30
CA TYR A 130 -10.84 2.17 15.52
C TYR A 130 -10.22 2.69 14.25
N PRO A 131 -9.17 3.54 14.33
CA PRO A 131 -8.50 4.05 13.15
C PRO A 131 -7.86 2.93 12.32
N ILE A 132 -8.08 2.94 11.00
CA ILE A 132 -7.56 1.92 10.09
C ILE A 132 -6.59 2.57 9.12
N LEU A 133 -5.30 2.24 9.25
CA LEU A 133 -4.29 2.58 8.25
C LEU A 133 -4.39 1.61 7.07
N THR A 134 -4.57 2.14 5.88
CA THR A 134 -4.74 1.34 4.68
C THR A 134 -3.95 1.88 3.49
N SER A 135 -3.80 1.03 2.47
CA SER A 135 -3.24 1.40 1.17
C SER A 135 -4.15 0.86 0.08
N LEU A 136 -4.70 1.76 -0.70
CA LEU A 136 -5.65 1.46 -1.77
C LEU A 136 -4.94 1.50 -3.14
N PRO A 137 -4.84 0.37 -3.85
CA PRO A 137 -4.33 0.33 -5.21
C PRO A 137 -5.43 0.73 -6.20
N ILE A 138 -5.15 1.70 -7.05
CA ILE A 138 -6.01 2.17 -8.13
C ILE A 138 -5.36 1.80 -9.45
N SER A 139 -6.05 0.98 -10.25
CA SER A 139 -5.52 0.45 -11.50
C SER A 139 -5.88 1.34 -12.69
N PHE A 140 -4.87 1.80 -13.40
CA PHE A 140 -4.99 2.49 -14.68
C PHE A 140 -4.72 1.51 -15.81
N LYS A 141 -5.75 1.12 -16.55
CA LYS A 141 -5.66 0.24 -17.71
C LYS A 141 -6.20 0.97 -18.93
N LEU A 142 -5.45 0.97 -20.01
CA LEU A 142 -5.96 1.43 -21.32
C LEU A 142 -6.76 0.26 -21.90
N THR A 143 -8.08 0.36 -21.85
CA THR A 143 -8.93 -0.46 -22.69
C THR A 143 -8.67 0.01 -24.12
N GLN A 144 -8.17 -0.87 -24.97
CA GLN A 144 -8.23 -0.65 -26.41
C GLN A 144 -9.73 -0.75 -26.74
N THR A 145 -10.39 0.40 -26.76
CA THR A 145 -11.67 0.50 -27.46
C THR A 145 -11.32 0.23 -28.91
N ALA A 146 -11.71 -0.95 -29.40
CA ALA A 146 -11.67 -1.23 -30.81
C ALA A 146 -12.34 -0.05 -31.51
N SER A 147 -11.53 0.72 -32.20
CA SER A 147 -12.00 1.70 -33.19
C SER A 147 -12.53 0.94 -34.38
N ASN A 148 -13.69 0.35 -34.25
CA ASN A 148 -14.56 -0.03 -35.34
C ASN A 148 -15.64 1.05 -35.45
N ALA A 149 -15.20 2.29 -35.65
CA ALA A 149 -16.00 3.20 -36.41
C ALA A 149 -15.73 2.82 -37.89
N THR A 150 -16.54 1.93 -38.37
CA THR A 150 -16.81 1.75 -39.79
C THR A 150 -17.10 3.11 -40.37
N GLU A 151 -16.13 3.70 -41.09
CA GLU A 151 -16.43 4.59 -42.18
C GLU A 151 -17.11 3.71 -43.24
N GLY A 152 -18.42 3.75 -43.26
CA GLY A 152 -19.27 3.28 -44.33
C GLY A 152 -19.81 4.51 -45.03
N GLN A 153 -19.31 4.75 -46.17
CA GLN A 153 -19.80 5.36 -47.40
C GLN A 153 -21.11 6.15 -47.30
#